data_c57fd6a80148e37997d780bd1a0b50c2
#
_entry.id   c57fd6a80148e37997d780bd1a0b50c2
#
_cell.length_a   1.000
_cell.length_b   1.000
_cell.length_c   1.000
_cell.angle_alpha   90.00
_cell.angle_beta   90.00
_cell.angle_gamma   90.00
#
_symmetry.space_group_name_H-M   'P 1'
#
loop_
_entity.id
_entity.type
_entity.pdbx_description
1 polymer ?
#
loop_
_entity_poly.entity_id
_entity_poly.type
_entity_poly.pdbx_seq_one_letter_code
_entity_poly.pdbx_strand_id
1 'polypeptide(L)'
;LVVDLGWKRHRGPGFQAEGLCYRPDGSVIKAVNPDNCWIPLIDANGVANVELDDAGRFTVYVEAASNPLVEADLPFAPMNLGERADGRPSDYVLTTMDVCAFNQNVFDYLMDLETVTSLMRELKDDDPRYWQLAKALQRSLNTYDERDIAGTLEPAKEKLAGVLSEPAYSSVIHHVAVGHAHID
;
A
#
# COMPACT_ATOMS: atom_id res chain seq x y z
N LEU A 1 -13.03 3.69 -1.10
CA LEU A 1 -13.20 2.56 -2.00
C LEU A 1 -11.88 1.83 -2.14
N VAL A 2 -11.82 0.54 -1.80
CA VAL A 2 -10.66 -0.32 -2.04
C VAL A 2 -10.89 -1.05 -3.35
N VAL A 3 -9.88 -1.05 -4.22
CA VAL A 3 -9.93 -1.73 -5.53
C VAL A 3 -8.69 -2.59 -5.66
N ASP A 4 -8.88 -3.90 -5.82
CA ASP A 4 -7.80 -4.84 -6.13
C ASP A 4 -8.04 -5.43 -7.53
N LEU A 5 -7.18 -5.06 -8.45
CA LEU A 5 -7.21 -5.50 -9.85
C LEU A 5 -6.63 -6.90 -10.06
N GLY A 6 -6.40 -7.65 -8.98
CA GLY A 6 -5.81 -8.99 -9.03
C GLY A 6 -4.29 -8.97 -9.15
N TRP A 7 -3.65 -7.99 -8.53
CA TRP A 7 -2.19 -7.87 -8.55
C TRP A 7 -1.50 -9.11 -7.98
N LYS A 8 -0.51 -9.56 -8.70
CA LYS A 8 0.38 -10.62 -8.24
C LYS A 8 1.63 -9.97 -7.65
N ARG A 9 2.14 -10.51 -6.55
CA ARG A 9 3.45 -10.07 -6.04
C ARG A 9 4.50 -10.33 -7.09
N HIS A 10 5.04 -9.27 -7.66
CA HIS A 10 6.05 -9.34 -8.71
C HIS A 10 7.29 -8.54 -8.29
N ARG A 11 8.46 -9.03 -8.67
CA ARG A 11 9.75 -8.41 -8.37
C ARG A 11 10.36 -7.71 -9.58
N GLY A 12 9.60 -7.52 -10.64
CA GLY A 12 10.05 -6.84 -11.85
C GLY A 12 9.90 -5.31 -11.78
N PRO A 13 10.48 -4.58 -12.71
CA PRO A 13 10.31 -3.13 -12.80
C PRO A 13 8.88 -2.77 -13.23
N GLY A 14 8.34 -1.73 -12.59
CA GLY A 14 7.00 -1.20 -12.88
C GLY A 14 5.86 -2.03 -12.30
N PHE A 15 4.63 -1.56 -12.53
CA PHE A 15 3.41 -2.24 -12.13
C PHE A 15 2.81 -3.00 -13.33
N GLN A 16 2.36 -4.22 -13.09
CA GLN A 16 1.80 -5.08 -14.13
C GLN A 16 0.37 -4.69 -14.49
N ALA A 17 -0.40 -4.22 -13.51
CA ALA A 17 -1.71 -3.66 -13.71
C ALA A 17 -1.83 -2.36 -12.91
N GLU A 18 -2.48 -1.39 -13.50
CA GLU A 18 -2.73 -0.07 -12.91
C GLU A 18 -4.17 0.32 -13.17
N GLY A 19 -4.70 1.22 -12.38
CA GLY A 19 -6.03 1.76 -12.59
C GLY A 19 -6.06 3.26 -12.37
N LEU A 20 -7.03 3.90 -13.04
CA LEU A 20 -7.32 5.30 -12.86
C LEU A 20 -8.81 5.47 -12.57
N CYS A 21 -9.11 6.15 -11.46
CA CYS A 21 -10.49 6.38 -11.05
C CYS A 21 -10.94 7.78 -11.42
N TYR A 22 -12.13 7.85 -12.02
CA TYR A 22 -12.76 9.07 -12.53
C TYR A 22 -14.12 9.32 -11.89
N ARG A 23 -14.50 10.58 -11.81
CA ARG A 23 -15.90 11.00 -11.61
C ARG A 23 -16.71 10.86 -12.90
N PRO A 24 -18.04 10.95 -12.83
CA PRO A 24 -18.90 10.87 -14.03
C PRO A 24 -18.63 11.95 -15.08
N ASP A 25 -18.07 13.09 -14.69
CA ASP A 25 -17.68 14.19 -15.58
C ASP A 25 -16.32 13.96 -16.29
N GLY A 26 -15.66 12.83 -16.01
CA GLY A 26 -14.35 12.49 -16.54
C GLY A 26 -13.17 13.08 -15.77
N SER A 27 -13.41 13.84 -14.70
CA SER A 27 -12.32 14.32 -13.86
C SER A 27 -11.72 13.19 -13.02
N VAL A 28 -10.39 13.21 -12.90
CA VAL A 28 -9.63 12.19 -12.17
C VAL A 28 -9.80 12.37 -10.67
N ILE A 29 -10.04 11.27 -9.96
CA ILE A 29 -9.98 11.24 -8.50
C ILE A 29 -8.58 10.79 -8.07
N LYS A 30 -8.15 9.58 -8.49
CA LYS A 30 -6.89 9.00 -8.07
C LYS A 30 -6.49 7.80 -8.93
N ALA A 31 -5.19 7.59 -9.11
CA ALA A 31 -4.64 6.34 -9.62
C ALA A 31 -4.59 5.28 -8.52
N VAL A 32 -4.68 4.01 -8.93
CA VAL A 32 -4.51 2.83 -8.06
C VAL A 32 -3.46 1.89 -8.64
N ASN A 33 -2.67 1.32 -7.75
CA ASN A 33 -1.62 0.35 -8.04
C ASN A 33 -1.48 -0.61 -6.84
N PRO A 34 -0.62 -1.64 -6.91
CA PRO A 34 -0.47 -2.63 -5.84
C PRO A 34 -0.13 -2.03 -4.47
N ASP A 35 0.66 -0.95 -4.44
CA ASP A 35 1.10 -0.30 -3.20
C ASP A 35 0.09 0.74 -2.70
N ASN A 36 -0.88 1.11 -3.53
CA ASN A 36 -1.86 2.13 -3.24
C ASN A 36 -3.20 1.84 -3.92
N CYS A 37 -3.90 0.84 -3.39
CA CYS A 37 -5.11 0.25 -3.97
C CYS A 37 -6.42 0.88 -3.47
N TRP A 38 -6.40 2.07 -2.89
CA TRP A 38 -7.57 2.72 -2.32
C TRP A 38 -7.83 4.11 -2.91
N ILE A 39 -9.10 4.46 -3.01
CA ILE A 39 -9.61 5.71 -3.54
C ILE A 39 -10.40 6.40 -2.43
N PRO A 40 -9.99 7.62 -1.98
CA PRO A 40 -10.71 8.32 -0.95
C PRO A 40 -12.04 8.84 -1.51
N LEU A 41 -13.15 8.36 -0.95
CA LEU A 41 -14.48 8.90 -1.24
C LEU A 41 -14.74 10.21 -0.49
N ILE A 42 -14.07 10.35 0.66
CA ILE A 42 -13.99 11.58 1.46
C ILE A 42 -12.52 11.84 1.70
N ASP A 43 -12.04 13.06 1.52
CA ASP A 43 -10.64 13.41 1.77
C ASP A 43 -10.35 13.62 3.27
N ALA A 44 -9.08 13.89 3.60
CA ALA A 44 -8.63 14.09 4.97
C ALA A 44 -9.28 15.32 5.65
N ASN A 45 -9.84 16.26 4.89
CA ASN A 45 -10.54 17.43 5.39
C ASN A 45 -12.05 17.22 5.50
N GLY A 46 -12.55 16.02 5.20
CA GLY A 46 -13.96 15.70 5.20
C GLY A 46 -14.71 16.15 3.94
N VAL A 47 -13.98 16.55 2.90
CA VAL A 47 -14.60 16.97 1.62
C VAL A 47 -14.85 15.72 0.77
N ALA A 48 -16.09 15.61 0.28
CA ALA A 48 -16.46 14.49 -0.58
C ALA A 48 -15.78 14.58 -1.96
N ASN A 49 -15.15 13.51 -2.37
CA ASN A 49 -14.59 13.34 -3.72
C ASN A 49 -15.60 12.80 -4.73
N VAL A 50 -16.78 12.41 -4.26
CA VAL A 50 -17.88 11.87 -5.06
C VAL A 50 -19.19 12.58 -4.69
N GLU A 51 -20.09 12.70 -5.65
CA GLU A 51 -21.44 13.23 -5.42
C GLU A 51 -22.38 12.05 -5.14
N LEU A 52 -23.28 12.24 -4.16
CA LEU A 52 -24.34 11.28 -3.85
C LEU A 52 -25.63 11.73 -4.53
N ASP A 53 -26.35 10.79 -5.11
CA ASP A 53 -27.73 11.02 -5.56
C ASP A 53 -28.71 11.06 -4.37
N ASP A 54 -29.99 11.36 -4.65
CA ASP A 54 -31.06 11.43 -3.64
C ASP A 54 -31.28 10.10 -2.87
N ALA A 55 -30.79 8.99 -3.42
CA ALA A 55 -30.85 7.68 -2.78
C ALA A 55 -29.53 7.30 -2.05
N GLY A 56 -28.58 8.24 -1.93
CA GLY A 56 -27.31 8.02 -1.27
C GLY A 56 -26.33 7.16 -2.05
N ARG A 57 -26.48 7.06 -3.37
CA ARG A 57 -25.59 6.30 -4.26
C ARG A 57 -24.61 7.22 -4.94
N PHE A 58 -23.42 6.72 -5.21
CA PHE A 58 -22.42 7.42 -6.04
C PHE A 58 -22.02 6.56 -7.24
N THR A 59 -21.46 7.22 -8.24
CA THR A 59 -20.90 6.59 -9.42
C THR A 59 -19.45 7.02 -9.59
N VAL A 60 -18.59 6.06 -9.83
CA VAL A 60 -17.19 6.25 -10.25
C VAL A 60 -16.87 5.29 -11.39
N TYR A 61 -15.92 5.64 -12.21
CA TYR A 61 -15.40 4.78 -13.26
C TYR A 61 -13.95 4.43 -12.91
N VAL A 62 -13.62 3.14 -12.96
CA VAL A 62 -12.24 2.66 -12.79
C VAL A 62 -11.78 2.09 -14.13
N GLU A 63 -10.88 2.80 -14.77
CA GLU A 63 -10.16 2.29 -15.93
C GLU A 63 -9.03 1.41 -15.43
N ALA A 64 -8.96 0.18 -15.90
CA ALA A 64 -7.90 -0.76 -15.56
C ALA A 64 -7.04 -1.06 -16.79
N ALA A 65 -5.74 -0.91 -16.63
CA ALA A 65 -4.75 -1.25 -17.65
C ALA A 65 -3.92 -2.45 -17.20
N SER A 66 -3.73 -3.40 -18.11
CA SER A 66 -2.79 -4.50 -17.94
C SER A 66 -1.51 -4.16 -18.70
N ASN A 67 -0.43 -3.92 -17.98
CA ASN A 67 0.86 -3.62 -18.58
C ASN A 67 1.54 -4.92 -19.05
N PRO A 68 2.44 -4.83 -20.05
CA PRO A 68 3.24 -5.98 -20.47
C PRO A 68 4.03 -6.55 -19.30
N LEU A 69 4.03 -7.87 -19.16
CA LEU A 69 4.88 -8.54 -18.20
C LEU A 69 6.33 -8.45 -18.67
N VAL A 70 7.14 -7.66 -17.96
CA VAL A 70 8.58 -7.57 -18.18
C VAL A 70 9.27 -8.38 -17.08
N GLU A 71 9.70 -9.59 -17.41
CA GLU A 71 10.51 -10.40 -16.51
C GLU A 71 12.00 -10.10 -16.77
N ALA A 72 12.76 -9.83 -15.70
CA ALA A 72 14.16 -9.43 -15.79
C ALA A 72 15.07 -10.47 -16.47
N ASP A 73 14.66 -11.73 -16.47
CA ASP A 73 15.45 -12.86 -16.97
C ASP A 73 14.98 -13.39 -18.34
N LEU A 74 13.92 -12.81 -18.90
CA LEU A 74 13.41 -13.21 -20.20
C LEU A 74 13.68 -12.14 -21.26
N PRO A 75 14.13 -12.52 -22.45
CA PRO A 75 14.21 -11.57 -23.55
C PRO A 75 12.83 -11.00 -23.86
N PHE A 76 12.76 -9.73 -24.22
CA PHE A 76 11.53 -9.09 -24.65
C PHE A 76 10.84 -9.96 -25.71
N ALA A 77 9.75 -10.60 -25.33
CA ALA A 77 8.89 -11.27 -26.29
C ALA A 77 8.05 -10.22 -26.99
N PRO A 78 7.85 -10.30 -28.31
CA PRO A 78 6.90 -9.45 -28.99
C PRO A 78 5.53 -9.61 -28.35
N MET A 79 4.95 -8.52 -27.87
CA MET A 79 3.62 -8.52 -27.27
C MET A 79 2.67 -7.84 -28.24
N ASN A 80 1.54 -8.46 -28.49
CA ASN A 80 0.44 -7.83 -29.23
C ASN A 80 -0.29 -6.90 -28.26
N LEU A 81 0.14 -5.65 -28.20
CA LEU A 81 -0.56 -4.61 -27.45
C LEU A 81 -1.95 -4.43 -28.05
N GLY A 82 -2.98 -4.67 -27.23
CA GLY A 82 -4.39 -4.47 -27.60
C GLY A 82 -5.11 -5.69 -28.17
N GLU A 83 -4.44 -6.79 -28.48
CA GLU A 83 -5.11 -8.03 -28.87
C GLU A 83 -5.14 -9.03 -27.70
N ARG A 84 -6.33 -9.53 -27.37
CA ARG A 84 -6.47 -10.71 -26.53
C ARG A 84 -5.90 -11.91 -27.29
N ALA A 85 -4.94 -12.60 -26.69
CA ALA A 85 -4.56 -13.91 -27.16
C ALA A 85 -5.77 -14.86 -26.99
N ASP A 86 -6.32 -15.34 -28.07
CA ASP A 86 -7.49 -16.24 -28.07
C ASP A 86 -7.26 -17.42 -27.12
N GLY A 87 -8.18 -17.59 -26.17
CA GLY A 87 -8.22 -18.72 -25.27
C GLY A 87 -7.29 -18.67 -24.06
N ARG A 88 -6.54 -17.60 -23.84
CA ARG A 88 -5.77 -17.43 -22.60
C ARG A 88 -6.65 -16.80 -21.50
N PRO A 89 -6.57 -17.28 -20.26
CA PRO A 89 -7.19 -16.60 -19.12
C PRO A 89 -6.59 -15.20 -18.97
N SER A 90 -7.39 -14.27 -18.44
CA SER A 90 -6.89 -12.92 -18.09
C SER A 90 -5.78 -13.03 -17.06
N ASP A 91 -4.68 -12.31 -17.27
CA ASP A 91 -3.57 -12.26 -16.30
C ASP A 91 -3.99 -11.60 -15.00
N TYR A 92 -4.91 -10.65 -15.08
CA TYR A 92 -5.45 -9.89 -13.95
C TYR A 92 -6.97 -9.96 -13.97
N VAL A 93 -7.53 -10.17 -12.78
CA VAL A 93 -8.97 -10.24 -12.56
C VAL A 93 -9.30 -9.41 -11.35
N LEU A 94 -10.27 -8.50 -11.47
CA LEU A 94 -10.76 -7.73 -10.32
C LEU A 94 -11.17 -8.68 -9.19
N THR A 95 -10.49 -8.58 -8.05
CA THR A 95 -10.74 -9.44 -6.89
C THR A 95 -11.55 -8.73 -5.82
N THR A 96 -11.39 -7.41 -5.69
CA THR A 96 -12.05 -6.61 -4.66
C THR A 96 -12.46 -5.24 -5.20
N MET A 97 -13.68 -4.83 -4.87
CA MET A 97 -14.17 -3.46 -5.03
C MET A 97 -15.13 -3.15 -3.88
N ASP A 98 -14.59 -2.71 -2.75
CA ASP A 98 -15.32 -2.56 -1.50
C ASP A 98 -15.30 -1.13 -0.98
N VAL A 99 -16.45 -0.66 -0.47
CA VAL A 99 -16.51 0.57 0.32
C VAL A 99 -16.14 0.23 1.76
N CYS A 100 -15.07 0.85 2.25
CA CYS A 100 -14.53 0.58 3.58
C CYS A 100 -14.46 1.87 4.39
N ALA A 101 -14.57 1.73 5.71
CA ALA A 101 -14.20 2.79 6.63
C ALA A 101 -12.68 2.74 6.85
N PHE A 102 -12.01 3.89 6.66
CA PHE A 102 -10.58 4.01 6.92
C PHE A 102 -10.36 4.25 8.42
N ASN A 103 -9.49 3.46 9.02
CA ASN A 103 -9.09 3.60 10.41
C ASN A 103 -7.65 4.12 10.48
N GLN A 104 -7.50 5.43 10.74
CA GLN A 104 -6.19 6.08 10.80
C GLN A 104 -5.27 5.45 11.85
N ASN A 105 -5.79 5.10 13.02
CA ASN A 105 -4.96 4.53 14.09
C ASN A 105 -4.41 3.15 13.73
N VAL A 106 -5.20 2.33 13.02
CA VAL A 106 -4.71 1.04 12.49
C VAL A 106 -3.67 1.27 11.40
N PHE A 107 -3.89 2.24 10.52
CA PHE A 107 -2.92 2.59 9.48
C PHE A 107 -1.59 3.04 10.09
N ASP A 108 -1.61 3.93 11.08
CA ASP A 108 -0.42 4.39 11.78
C ASP A 108 0.32 3.22 12.43
N TYR A 109 -0.41 2.30 13.05
CA TYR A 109 0.19 1.08 13.63
C TYR A 109 0.84 0.20 12.57
N LEU A 110 0.24 0.04 11.41
CA LEU A 110 0.85 -0.70 10.28
C LEU A 110 2.14 -0.02 9.81
N MET A 111 2.20 1.31 9.77
CA MET A 111 3.42 2.05 9.43
C MET A 111 4.51 1.88 10.49
N ASP A 112 4.15 1.83 11.77
CA ASP A 112 5.08 1.54 12.86
C ASP A 112 5.66 0.12 12.72
N LEU A 113 4.82 -0.88 12.43
CA LEU A 113 5.25 -2.26 12.18
C LEU A 113 6.17 -2.36 10.97
N GLU A 114 5.83 -1.67 9.87
CA GLU A 114 6.65 -1.65 8.65
C GLU A 114 8.02 -1.00 8.93
N THR A 115 8.04 0.09 9.68
CA THR A 115 9.28 0.78 10.08
C THR A 115 10.19 -0.15 10.89
N VAL A 116 9.64 -0.82 11.91
CA VAL A 116 10.40 -1.74 12.75
C VAL A 116 10.92 -2.94 11.95
N THR A 117 10.06 -3.54 11.13
CA THR A 117 10.45 -4.72 10.33
C THR A 117 11.44 -4.38 9.23
N SER A 118 11.33 -3.21 8.61
CA SER A 118 12.27 -2.73 7.59
C SER A 118 13.65 -2.49 8.21
N LEU A 119 13.70 -1.83 9.37
CA LEU A 119 14.97 -1.65 10.09
C LEU A 119 15.60 -3.00 10.48
N MET A 120 14.81 -3.96 10.93
CA MET A 120 15.33 -5.31 11.27
C MET A 120 15.94 -6.02 10.07
N ARG A 121 15.44 -5.80 8.85
CA ARG A 121 16.01 -6.40 7.62
C ARG A 121 17.40 -5.86 7.28
N GLU A 122 17.69 -4.61 7.69
CA GLU A 122 18.98 -3.96 7.44
C GLU A 122 20.03 -4.24 8.52
N LEU A 123 19.58 -4.68 9.71
CA LEU A 123 20.46 -4.99 10.82
C LEU A 123 20.93 -6.46 10.74
N LYS A 124 22.16 -6.69 11.23
CA LYS A 124 22.66 -8.05 11.39
C LYS A 124 22.04 -8.70 12.63
N ASP A 125 21.95 -10.02 12.63
CA ASP A 125 21.39 -10.81 13.73
C ASP A 125 22.26 -10.82 15.00
N ASP A 126 23.54 -10.42 14.89
CA ASP A 126 24.44 -10.20 16.03
C ASP A 126 24.37 -8.78 16.62
N ASP A 127 23.60 -7.87 15.99
CA ASP A 127 23.38 -6.53 16.52
C ASP A 127 22.39 -6.55 17.69
N PRO A 128 22.75 -6.00 18.87
CA PRO A 128 21.83 -5.91 20.00
C PRO A 128 20.52 -5.17 19.66
N ARG A 129 20.56 -4.21 18.75
CA ARG A 129 19.39 -3.44 18.31
C ARG A 129 18.38 -4.32 17.62
N TYR A 130 18.82 -5.28 16.79
CA TYR A 130 17.94 -6.27 16.15
C TYR A 130 17.05 -6.97 17.20
N TRP A 131 17.64 -7.43 18.29
CA TRP A 131 16.91 -8.16 19.34
C TRP A 131 16.00 -7.27 20.19
N GLN A 132 16.35 -6.00 20.38
CA GLN A 132 15.46 -5.03 21.01
C GLN A 132 14.19 -4.82 20.16
N LEU A 133 14.35 -4.61 18.86
CA LEU A 133 13.24 -4.48 17.91
C LEU A 133 12.40 -5.76 17.85
N ALA A 134 13.02 -6.93 17.75
CA ALA A 134 12.34 -8.21 17.71
C ALA A 134 11.46 -8.45 18.94
N LYS A 135 11.97 -8.13 20.14
CA LYS A 135 11.21 -8.24 21.39
C LYS A 135 10.05 -7.25 21.46
N ALA A 136 10.25 -6.01 21.00
CA ALA A 136 9.18 -5.00 20.97
C ALA A 136 8.09 -5.42 20.00
N LEU A 137 8.47 -5.86 18.80
CA LEU A 137 7.56 -6.37 17.78
C LEU A 137 6.74 -7.57 18.30
N GLN A 138 7.40 -8.56 18.89
CA GLN A 138 6.72 -9.72 19.46
C GLN A 138 5.70 -9.33 20.53
N ARG A 139 6.07 -8.43 21.44
CA ARG A 139 5.15 -7.96 22.49
C ARG A 139 3.97 -7.19 21.91
N SER A 140 4.21 -6.37 20.91
CA SER A 140 3.16 -5.61 20.23
C SER A 140 2.17 -6.54 19.54
N LEU A 141 2.65 -7.48 18.72
CA LEU A 141 1.80 -8.44 18.01
C LEU A 141 1.04 -9.38 18.96
N ASN A 142 1.64 -9.77 20.08
CA ASN A 142 0.95 -10.59 21.09
C ASN A 142 -0.11 -9.80 21.88
N THR A 143 -0.07 -8.48 21.84
CA THR A 143 -1.06 -7.62 22.52
C THR A 143 -2.24 -7.29 21.61
N TYR A 144 -2.02 -7.21 20.30
CA TYR A 144 -3.02 -6.86 19.32
C TYR A 144 -3.98 -8.02 19.04
N ASP A 145 -5.30 -7.75 19.09
CA ASP A 145 -6.35 -8.69 18.66
C ASP A 145 -7.23 -7.98 17.61
N GLU A 146 -7.24 -8.50 16.39
CA GLU A 146 -8.03 -7.96 15.27
C GLU A 146 -9.55 -8.00 15.53
N ARG A 147 -10.01 -8.85 16.46
CA ARG A 147 -11.42 -8.95 16.88
C ARG A 147 -11.79 -7.91 17.93
N ASP A 148 -10.80 -7.27 18.57
CA ASP A 148 -10.97 -6.20 19.55
C ASP A 148 -9.95 -5.09 19.29
N ILE A 149 -10.07 -4.44 18.13
CA ILE A 149 -9.18 -3.33 17.73
C ILE A 149 -9.23 -2.19 18.75
N ALA A 150 -10.45 -1.85 19.21
CA ALA A 150 -10.64 -0.72 20.12
C ALA A 150 -9.94 -0.93 21.47
N GLY A 151 -9.93 -2.15 21.99
CA GLY A 151 -9.32 -2.47 23.29
C GLY A 151 -7.82 -2.77 23.23
N THR A 152 -7.30 -3.17 22.08
CA THR A 152 -5.95 -3.74 21.98
C THR A 152 -4.96 -2.90 21.16
N LEU A 153 -5.44 -2.00 20.31
CA LEU A 153 -4.58 -1.24 19.37
C LEU A 153 -3.60 -0.30 20.11
N GLU A 154 -4.10 0.56 20.99
CA GLU A 154 -3.24 1.50 21.71
C GLU A 154 -2.25 0.78 22.67
N PRO A 155 -2.66 -0.24 23.44
CA PRO A 155 -1.71 -1.08 24.17
C PRO A 155 -0.64 -1.75 23.31
N ALA A 156 -0.97 -2.15 22.06
CA ALA A 156 -0.01 -2.73 21.14
C ALA A 156 0.99 -1.70 20.61
N LYS A 157 0.54 -0.49 20.27
CA LYS A 157 1.39 0.64 19.85
C LYS A 157 2.37 1.03 20.97
N GLU A 158 1.93 1.05 22.21
CA GLU A 158 2.79 1.36 23.37
C GLU A 158 4.00 0.42 23.49
N LYS A 159 3.89 -0.85 23.03
CA LYS A 159 5.02 -1.79 23.03
C LYS A 159 6.12 -1.42 22.03
N LEU A 160 5.78 -0.67 20.98
CA LEU A 160 6.73 -0.18 19.99
C LEU A 160 7.30 1.20 20.33
N ALA A 161 6.57 2.00 21.11
CA ALA A 161 6.92 3.41 21.39
C ALA A 161 8.37 3.59 21.87
N GLY A 162 8.87 2.72 22.74
CA GLY A 162 10.24 2.78 23.24
C GLY A 162 11.29 2.66 22.16
N VAL A 163 11.16 1.69 21.26
CA VAL A 163 12.14 1.48 20.19
C VAL A 163 12.00 2.47 19.03
N LEU A 164 10.80 3.03 18.81
CA LEU A 164 10.56 4.05 17.80
C LEU A 164 11.03 5.44 18.25
N SER A 165 11.04 5.72 19.56
CA SER A 165 11.47 7.01 20.12
C SER A 165 12.95 7.10 20.41
N GLU A 166 13.72 6.03 20.27
CA GLU A 166 15.15 6.07 20.48
C GLU A 166 15.84 6.99 19.47
N PRO A 167 16.69 7.90 19.94
CA PRO A 167 17.39 8.82 19.05
C PRO A 167 18.38 8.07 18.17
N ALA A 168 18.63 8.62 16.97
CA ALA A 168 19.71 8.16 16.12
C ALA A 168 21.05 8.32 16.85
N TYR A 169 21.95 7.34 16.69
CA TYR A 169 23.31 7.44 17.24
C TYR A 169 24.08 8.59 16.61
N SER A 170 24.97 9.20 17.36
CA SER A 170 25.83 10.31 16.88
C SER A 170 26.73 9.93 15.68
N SER A 171 26.93 8.63 15.47
CA SER A 171 27.66 8.08 14.30
C SER A 171 26.80 7.91 13.05
N VAL A 172 25.49 8.18 13.13
CA VAL A 172 24.60 8.07 11.96
C VAL A 172 24.92 9.18 10.98
N ILE A 173 25.12 8.80 9.73
CA ILE A 173 25.31 9.73 8.62
C ILE A 173 23.99 10.48 8.39
N HIS A 174 24.07 11.81 8.31
CA HIS A 174 22.92 12.61 7.93
C HIS A 174 22.63 12.43 6.45
N HIS A 175 21.44 11.93 6.13
CA HIS A 175 20.95 11.81 4.76
C HIS A 175 19.98 12.96 4.46
N VAL A 176 20.18 13.61 3.33
CA VAL A 176 19.21 14.58 2.78
C VAL A 176 18.62 13.95 1.52
N ALA A 177 17.34 13.63 1.58
CA ALA A 177 16.61 13.13 0.42
C ALA A 177 15.93 14.32 -0.29
N VAL A 178 16.26 14.52 -1.55
CA VAL A 178 15.60 15.51 -2.42
C VAL A 178 14.85 14.73 -3.50
N GLY A 179 13.53 14.85 -3.47
CA GLY A 179 12.69 14.29 -4.52
C GLY A 179 12.89 15.06 -5.83
N HIS A 180 13.17 14.35 -6.90
CA HIS A 180 13.20 14.93 -8.25
C HIS A 180 12.55 13.97 -9.23
N ALA A 181 11.97 14.52 -10.30
CA ALA A 181 11.52 13.71 -11.41
C ALA A 181 12.74 13.27 -12.23
N HIS A 182 12.87 11.98 -12.46
CA HIS A 182 13.81 11.42 -13.41
C HIS A 182 13.06 11.12 -14.69
N ILE A 183 13.42 11.81 -15.76
CA ILE A 183 12.85 11.60 -17.09
C ILE A 183 14.00 11.15 -17.97
N ASP A 184 13.96 9.92 -18.43
CA ASP A 184 14.89 9.37 -19.43
C ASP A 184 14.39 9.68 -20.84
#